data_a8b10ad240b16ffca198989bb55dc43a
#
_entry.id   a8b10ad240b16ffca198989bb55dc43a
#
_cell.length_a   1.000
_cell.length_b   1.000
_cell.length_c   1.000
_cell.angle_alpha   90.00
_cell.angle_beta   90.00
_cell.angle_gamma   90.00
#
_symmetry.space_group_name_H-M   'P 1'
#
loop_
_entity.id
_entity.type
_entity.pdbx_description
1 polymer ?
#
loop_
_entity_poly.entity_id
_entity_poly.type
_entity_poly.pdbx_seq_one_letter_code
_entity_poly.pdbx_strand_id
1 'polypeptide(L)'
;MTIRRALVGLMWSLAVTACGGGGSSSTPSTPAAPSPVSAVHYTALGASDASGVGSSVPCVPFTTCDAGTGYVPVLARTLRATRDVTLVNLGIPAAVLSPTVYDIGHRYGRDIPADFIARELPFVPSDSTLITVFGGPNDVNALADAVEKGAAGSDLRGYLDTQIRAFGSDTDRLVQGLRSRAPSAFIIVINVPNMAGLPYASGYSLQARQVLQYLSVGLTRELNRQNGRGLVIADAMCDPQTYAPGGFASDGFHPNDTGYAGLAQRLASIVASGTSSASASCAQMTIVPPL
;
A
#
# COMPACT_ATOMS: atom_id res chain seq x y z
N MET A 1 -53.37 27.88 55.60
CA MET A 1 -52.53 28.39 56.68
C MET A 1 -51.20 28.83 56.09
N THR A 2 -51.04 30.13 56.13
CA THR A 2 -49.98 30.97 55.54
C THR A 2 -48.62 30.74 56.18
N ILE A 3 -47.51 30.79 55.43
CA ILE A 3 -46.33 31.64 55.78
C ILE A 3 -45.46 31.77 54.54
N ARG A 4 -45.34 33.03 54.06
CA ARG A 4 -44.35 33.58 53.16
C ARG A 4 -43.03 33.72 53.90
N ARG A 5 -41.90 33.38 53.28
CA ARG A 5 -40.61 34.04 53.54
C ARG A 5 -39.87 34.28 52.24
N ALA A 6 -39.72 35.53 51.94
CA ALA A 6 -38.83 36.08 50.94
C ALA A 6 -37.36 36.00 51.45
N LEU A 7 -36.42 35.67 50.60
CA LEU A 7 -35.02 35.95 50.82
C LEU A 7 -34.39 36.45 49.51
N VAL A 8 -33.76 37.56 49.70
CA VAL A 8 -33.14 38.49 48.81
C VAL A 8 -31.99 37.86 48.02
N GLY A 9 -31.91 38.26 46.76
CA GLY A 9 -30.88 37.85 45.82
C GLY A 9 -29.51 38.43 46.10
N LEU A 10 -28.53 37.72 45.60
CA LEU A 10 -27.21 38.28 45.34
C LEU A 10 -26.79 37.81 43.94
N MET A 11 -26.89 38.68 42.94
CA MET A 11 -26.37 38.49 41.61
C MET A 11 -24.83 38.54 41.65
N TRP A 12 -24.20 37.40 41.40
CA TRP A 12 -22.79 37.35 41.04
C TRP A 12 -22.70 37.15 39.55
N SER A 13 -22.29 38.20 38.84
CA SER A 13 -21.94 38.17 37.44
C SER A 13 -20.57 37.48 37.29
N LEU A 14 -20.56 36.24 36.86
CA LEU A 14 -19.34 35.56 36.39
C LEU A 14 -19.13 35.90 34.92
N ALA A 15 -18.17 36.75 34.64
CA ALA A 15 -17.62 36.94 33.29
C ALA A 15 -16.86 35.69 32.88
N VAL A 16 -17.44 34.89 31.98
CA VAL A 16 -16.76 33.77 31.33
C VAL A 16 -15.95 34.35 30.17
N THR A 17 -14.65 34.54 30.38
CA THR A 17 -13.70 34.78 29.30
C THR A 17 -13.55 33.48 28.50
N ALA A 18 -14.20 33.42 27.34
CA ALA A 18 -13.99 32.36 26.38
C ALA A 18 -12.59 32.53 25.75
N CYS A 19 -11.60 31.79 26.25
CA CYS A 19 -10.38 31.53 25.48
C CYS A 19 -10.73 30.67 24.29
N GLY A 20 -10.86 31.28 23.12
CA GLY A 20 -10.94 30.60 21.84
C GLY A 20 -9.61 29.93 21.56
N GLY A 21 -9.46 28.67 21.99
CA GLY A 21 -8.41 27.78 21.55
C GLY A 21 -8.72 27.35 20.13
N GLY A 22 -8.20 28.07 19.13
CA GLY A 22 -8.13 27.60 17.76
C GLY A 22 -7.23 26.34 17.70
N GLY A 23 -7.81 25.18 17.82
CA GLY A 23 -7.14 23.93 17.54
C GLY A 23 -6.81 23.85 16.04
N SER A 24 -5.62 24.30 15.66
CA SER A 24 -5.05 23.98 14.37
C SER A 24 -4.91 22.46 14.32
N SER A 25 -5.79 21.78 13.59
CA SER A 25 -5.60 20.41 13.21
C SER A 25 -4.36 20.35 12.30
N SER A 26 -3.19 20.09 12.90
CA SER A 26 -1.99 19.82 12.14
C SER A 26 -2.19 18.52 11.37
N THR A 27 -2.37 18.62 10.06
CA THR A 27 -2.30 17.48 9.17
C THR A 27 -0.93 16.81 9.41
N PRO A 28 -0.86 15.48 9.60
CA PRO A 28 0.42 14.81 9.78
C PRO A 28 1.31 15.09 8.56
N SER A 29 2.44 15.76 8.77
CA SER A 29 3.41 15.98 7.69
C SER A 29 4.10 14.67 7.36
N THR A 30 4.27 14.38 6.08
CA THR A 30 5.12 13.26 5.64
C THR A 30 6.55 13.50 6.12
N PRO A 31 7.18 12.55 6.81
CA PRO A 31 8.59 12.68 7.18
C PRO A 31 9.45 12.91 5.94
N ALA A 32 10.48 13.74 6.09
CA ALA A 32 11.43 13.99 5.02
C ALA A 32 12.17 12.71 4.60
N ALA A 33 12.52 12.61 3.33
CA ALA A 33 13.40 11.55 2.86
C ALA A 33 14.76 11.57 3.60
N PRO A 34 15.39 10.41 3.85
CA PRO A 34 16.67 10.35 4.53
C PRO A 34 17.73 11.22 3.85
N SER A 35 18.52 11.94 4.64
CA SER A 35 19.63 12.74 4.13
C SER A 35 20.69 11.87 3.41
N PRO A 36 21.38 12.37 2.38
CA PRO A 36 22.44 11.61 1.68
C PRO A 36 23.57 11.06 2.55
N VAL A 37 23.83 11.70 3.69
CA VAL A 37 24.91 11.28 4.62
C VAL A 37 24.40 10.49 5.83
N SER A 38 23.10 10.24 5.94
CA SER A 38 22.52 9.45 7.03
C SER A 38 22.47 7.96 6.70
N ALA A 39 22.66 7.11 7.70
CA ALA A 39 22.41 5.68 7.57
C ALA A 39 20.91 5.44 7.23
N VAL A 40 20.66 4.47 6.37
CA VAL A 40 19.30 4.06 5.97
C VAL A 40 19.01 2.66 6.51
N HIS A 41 18.08 2.58 7.43
CA HIS A 41 17.51 1.31 7.87
C HIS A 41 16.27 1.04 6.99
N TYR A 42 16.50 0.28 5.92
CA TYR A 42 15.48 -0.02 4.92
C TYR A 42 14.71 -1.29 5.28
N THR A 43 13.39 -1.17 5.39
CA THR A 43 12.48 -2.30 5.57
C THR A 43 11.50 -2.36 4.40
N ALA A 44 11.36 -3.54 3.80
CA ALA A 44 10.40 -3.79 2.73
C ALA A 44 9.30 -4.73 3.23
N LEU A 45 8.04 -4.30 3.08
CA LEU A 45 6.85 -5.14 3.21
C LEU A 45 6.31 -5.44 1.80
N GLY A 46 5.81 -6.65 1.62
CA GLY A 46 5.22 -7.01 0.33
C GLY A 46 5.03 -8.51 0.14
N ALA A 47 4.59 -8.87 -1.03
CA ALA A 47 4.39 -10.28 -1.38
C ALA A 47 5.57 -10.83 -2.19
N SER A 48 5.25 -11.60 -3.24
CA SER A 48 6.21 -12.17 -4.18
C SER A 48 7.10 -11.11 -4.86
N ASP A 49 6.56 -9.92 -5.11
CA ASP A 49 7.34 -8.81 -5.69
C ASP A 49 8.47 -8.34 -4.76
N ALA A 50 8.22 -8.26 -3.44
CA ALA A 50 9.25 -7.90 -2.48
C ALA A 50 10.33 -9.01 -2.36
N SER A 51 9.93 -10.27 -2.52
CA SER A 51 10.84 -11.42 -2.59
C SER A 51 11.54 -11.54 -3.95
N GLY A 52 11.13 -10.75 -4.95
CA GLY A 52 11.71 -10.77 -6.30
C GLY A 52 11.36 -12.00 -7.11
N VAL A 53 10.19 -12.62 -6.87
CA VAL A 53 9.69 -13.72 -7.72
C VAL A 53 9.59 -13.22 -9.16
N GLY A 54 10.02 -14.02 -10.13
CA GLY A 54 10.11 -13.63 -11.54
C GLY A 54 11.48 -13.09 -11.95
N SER A 55 12.30 -12.64 -10.99
CA SER A 55 13.68 -12.25 -11.27
C SER A 55 14.62 -13.45 -11.36
N SER A 56 15.81 -13.25 -11.94
CA SER A 56 16.80 -14.33 -12.08
C SER A 56 17.39 -14.79 -10.74
N VAL A 57 17.40 -13.91 -9.73
CA VAL A 57 17.86 -14.22 -8.36
C VAL A 57 16.83 -13.68 -7.35
N PRO A 58 15.76 -14.45 -7.08
CA PRO A 58 14.79 -14.10 -6.05
C PRO A 58 15.38 -14.26 -4.65
N CYS A 59 14.84 -13.53 -3.69
CA CYS A 59 15.26 -13.57 -2.30
C CYS A 59 14.29 -14.38 -1.45
N VAL A 60 14.80 -15.20 -0.57
CA VAL A 60 13.97 -15.84 0.45
C VAL A 60 13.54 -14.78 1.48
N PRO A 61 12.29 -14.79 1.98
CA PRO A 61 11.84 -13.88 3.02
C PRO A 61 12.78 -13.83 4.23
N PHE A 62 12.89 -12.65 4.84
CA PHE A 62 13.73 -12.38 6.00
C PHE A 62 15.25 -12.51 5.76
N THR A 63 15.70 -12.54 4.52
CA THR A 63 17.14 -12.52 4.17
C THR A 63 17.56 -11.17 3.61
N THR A 64 18.83 -10.81 3.75
CA THR A 64 19.39 -9.57 3.18
C THR A 64 19.55 -9.66 1.67
N CYS A 65 19.84 -10.85 1.15
CA CYS A 65 19.85 -11.19 -0.28
C CYS A 65 20.60 -10.15 -1.15
N ASP A 66 21.85 -9.84 -0.81
CA ASP A 66 22.61 -8.79 -1.48
C ASP A 66 22.78 -8.98 -3.00
N ALA A 67 22.81 -10.22 -3.48
CA ALA A 67 22.91 -10.55 -4.90
C ALA A 67 21.55 -10.58 -5.62
N GLY A 68 20.44 -10.42 -4.91
CA GLY A 68 19.09 -10.52 -5.47
C GLY A 68 18.84 -9.49 -6.58
N THR A 69 18.01 -9.87 -7.57
CA THR A 69 17.68 -9.02 -8.73
C THR A 69 16.23 -8.49 -8.69
N GLY A 70 15.46 -8.81 -7.63
CA GLY A 70 14.20 -8.15 -7.31
C GLY A 70 14.39 -6.67 -6.92
N TYR A 71 13.32 -5.88 -6.91
CA TYR A 71 13.43 -4.43 -6.65
C TYR A 71 14.01 -4.08 -5.28
N VAL A 72 13.76 -4.87 -4.25
CA VAL A 72 14.21 -4.59 -2.87
C VAL A 72 15.74 -4.61 -2.77
N PRO A 73 16.46 -5.71 -3.12
CA PRO A 73 17.92 -5.71 -3.09
C PRO A 73 18.54 -4.76 -4.11
N VAL A 74 17.92 -4.53 -5.26
CA VAL A 74 18.40 -3.56 -6.25
C VAL A 74 18.34 -2.14 -5.69
N LEU A 75 17.21 -1.74 -5.06
CA LEU A 75 17.10 -0.45 -4.39
C LEU A 75 18.14 -0.31 -3.26
N ALA A 76 18.29 -1.34 -2.42
CA ALA A 76 19.29 -1.31 -1.34
C ALA A 76 20.71 -1.08 -1.88
N ARG A 77 21.11 -1.79 -2.94
CA ARG A 77 22.43 -1.57 -3.60
C ARG A 77 22.56 -0.18 -4.19
N THR A 78 21.51 0.35 -4.83
CA THR A 78 21.51 1.71 -5.38
C THR A 78 21.73 2.75 -4.28
N LEU A 79 21.08 2.59 -3.14
CA LEU A 79 21.25 3.50 -2.00
C LEU A 79 22.64 3.35 -1.34
N ARG A 80 23.21 2.14 -1.30
CA ARG A 80 24.57 1.89 -0.78
C ARG A 80 25.67 2.61 -1.54
N ALA A 81 25.41 3.05 -2.77
CA ALA A 81 26.40 3.86 -3.50
C ALA A 81 26.73 5.19 -2.81
N THR A 82 25.86 5.70 -1.93
CA THR A 82 26.02 7.01 -1.28
C THR A 82 25.72 7.00 0.22
N ARG A 83 25.25 5.89 0.80
CA ARG A 83 24.78 5.78 2.19
C ARG A 83 25.16 4.43 2.77
N ASP A 84 25.24 4.36 4.09
CA ASP A 84 25.23 3.08 4.79
C ASP A 84 23.81 2.55 4.84
N VAL A 85 23.57 1.31 4.36
CA VAL A 85 22.22 0.73 4.24
C VAL A 85 22.17 -0.65 4.89
N THR A 86 21.35 -0.79 5.92
CA THR A 86 20.89 -2.07 6.41
C THR A 86 19.53 -2.41 5.77
N LEU A 87 19.30 -3.69 5.45
CA LEU A 87 18.07 -4.15 4.79
C LEU A 87 17.39 -5.23 5.62
N VAL A 88 16.07 -5.04 5.83
CA VAL A 88 15.15 -6.07 6.31
C VAL A 88 14.06 -6.26 5.24
N ASN A 89 14.01 -7.44 4.63
CA ASN A 89 12.97 -7.80 3.65
C ASN A 89 11.98 -8.76 4.32
N LEU A 90 10.75 -8.29 4.53
CA LEU A 90 9.66 -9.04 5.17
C LEU A 90 8.72 -9.69 4.16
N GLY A 91 8.96 -9.55 2.86
CA GLY A 91 8.07 -10.02 1.81
C GLY A 91 7.77 -11.52 1.90
N ILE A 92 6.49 -11.88 1.90
CA ILE A 92 5.98 -13.25 1.95
C ILE A 92 5.26 -13.53 0.62
N PRO A 93 5.80 -14.41 -0.27
CA PRO A 93 5.13 -14.73 -1.53
C PRO A 93 3.68 -15.15 -1.32
N ALA A 94 2.78 -14.72 -2.20
CA ALA A 94 1.33 -14.92 -2.17
C ALA A 94 0.57 -14.25 -1.00
N ALA A 95 1.24 -13.53 -0.10
CA ALA A 95 0.56 -12.76 0.94
C ALA A 95 -0.32 -11.65 0.33
N VAL A 96 -1.37 -11.27 1.07
CA VAL A 96 -2.25 -10.15 0.77
C VAL A 96 -2.02 -8.99 1.75
N LEU A 97 -2.36 -7.77 1.36
CA LEU A 97 -2.26 -6.64 2.27
C LEU A 97 -3.37 -6.70 3.34
N SER A 98 -4.58 -7.06 2.93
CA SER A 98 -5.81 -6.93 3.70
C SER A 98 -6.17 -8.23 4.44
N PRO A 99 -6.30 -8.21 5.78
CA PRO A 99 -6.87 -9.33 6.54
C PRO A 99 -8.29 -9.70 6.07
N THR A 100 -9.09 -8.72 5.66
CA THR A 100 -10.43 -8.99 5.11
C THR A 100 -10.35 -9.84 3.84
N VAL A 101 -9.39 -9.53 2.96
CA VAL A 101 -9.17 -10.30 1.73
C VAL A 101 -8.57 -11.67 2.04
N TYR A 102 -7.71 -11.77 3.05
CA TYR A 102 -7.21 -13.05 3.56
C TYR A 102 -8.36 -14.00 3.94
N ASP A 103 -9.31 -13.54 4.75
CA ASP A 103 -10.47 -14.33 5.18
C ASP A 103 -11.37 -14.72 4.00
N ILE A 104 -11.58 -13.80 3.04
CA ILE A 104 -12.35 -14.08 1.83
C ILE A 104 -11.65 -15.13 0.97
N GLY A 105 -10.37 -14.97 0.71
CA GLY A 105 -9.59 -15.92 -0.08
C GLY A 105 -9.69 -17.34 0.49
N HIS A 106 -9.46 -17.50 1.77
CA HIS A 106 -9.60 -18.81 2.45
C HIS A 106 -11.02 -19.37 2.35
N ARG A 107 -12.04 -18.54 2.55
CA ARG A 107 -13.45 -18.96 2.42
C ARG A 107 -13.76 -19.51 1.03
N TYR A 108 -13.14 -18.96 0.00
CA TYR A 108 -13.32 -19.39 -1.39
C TYR A 108 -12.19 -20.30 -1.90
N GLY A 109 -11.43 -20.92 -0.97
CA GLY A 109 -10.47 -22.00 -1.27
C GLY A 109 -9.19 -21.53 -1.99
N ARG A 110 -8.77 -20.28 -1.75
CA ARG A 110 -7.44 -19.80 -2.12
C ARG A 110 -6.49 -19.98 -0.95
N ASP A 111 -5.36 -20.64 -1.19
CA ASP A 111 -4.29 -20.77 -0.19
C ASP A 111 -3.51 -19.46 -0.13
N ILE A 112 -3.73 -18.67 0.93
CA ILE A 112 -3.04 -17.41 1.21
C ILE A 112 -2.22 -17.59 2.48
N PRO A 113 -0.89 -17.50 2.44
CA PRO A 113 -0.04 -17.82 3.61
C PRO A 113 -0.10 -16.76 4.71
N ALA A 114 -0.40 -15.50 4.36
CA ALA A 114 -0.29 -14.38 5.28
C ALA A 114 -1.09 -13.16 4.83
N ASP A 115 -1.39 -12.28 5.79
CA ASP A 115 -1.68 -10.87 5.55
C ASP A 115 -0.56 -10.00 6.16
N PHE A 116 -0.36 -8.80 5.61
CA PHE A 116 0.74 -7.92 6.03
C PHE A 116 0.59 -7.43 7.48
N ILE A 117 -0.64 -7.22 7.95
CA ILE A 117 -0.90 -6.67 9.29
C ILE A 117 -0.53 -7.70 10.36
N ALA A 118 -0.87 -8.98 10.15
CA ALA A 118 -0.61 -10.02 11.14
C ALA A 118 0.80 -10.61 11.03
N ARG A 119 1.42 -10.62 9.85
CA ARG A 119 2.64 -11.40 9.60
C ARG A 119 3.87 -10.60 9.20
N GLU A 120 3.73 -9.35 8.75
CA GLU A 120 4.88 -8.51 8.38
C GLU A 120 5.01 -7.30 9.31
N LEU A 121 3.93 -6.56 9.56
CA LEU A 121 3.93 -5.39 10.42
C LEU A 121 4.56 -5.63 11.81
N PRO A 122 4.32 -6.77 12.52
CA PRO A 122 4.94 -7.01 13.82
C PRO A 122 6.47 -7.10 13.80
N PHE A 123 7.06 -7.37 12.64
CA PHE A 123 8.52 -7.52 12.46
C PHE A 123 9.20 -6.27 11.90
N VAL A 124 8.46 -5.19 11.64
CA VAL A 124 9.07 -3.90 11.23
C VAL A 124 9.94 -3.38 12.37
N PRO A 125 11.26 -3.18 12.18
CA PRO A 125 12.13 -2.60 13.20
C PRO A 125 11.73 -1.16 13.54
N SER A 126 11.82 -0.79 14.81
CA SER A 126 11.44 0.55 15.28
C SER A 126 12.37 1.67 14.81
N ASP A 127 13.60 1.30 14.44
CA ASP A 127 14.62 2.19 13.90
C ASP A 127 14.62 2.28 12.36
N SER A 128 13.62 1.68 11.70
CA SER A 128 13.45 1.83 10.24
C SER A 128 13.33 3.30 9.86
N THR A 129 14.16 3.73 8.91
CA THR A 129 14.15 5.11 8.38
C THR A 129 13.56 5.18 6.97
N LEU A 130 13.53 4.06 6.26
CA LEU A 130 12.87 3.90 4.95
C LEU A 130 12.02 2.64 4.98
N ILE A 131 10.76 2.76 4.56
CA ILE A 131 9.86 1.62 4.42
C ILE A 131 9.26 1.66 3.01
N THR A 132 9.31 0.53 2.30
CA THR A 132 8.51 0.33 1.08
C THR A 132 7.42 -0.70 1.35
N VAL A 133 6.23 -0.46 0.80
CA VAL A 133 5.10 -1.39 0.87
C VAL A 133 4.59 -1.64 -0.54
N PHE A 134 4.62 -2.89 -0.99
CA PHE A 134 4.03 -3.29 -2.26
C PHE A 134 3.02 -4.41 -2.03
N GLY A 135 1.75 -4.03 -1.92
CA GLY A 135 0.61 -4.93 -1.73
C GLY A 135 -0.55 -4.56 -2.62
N GLY A 136 -1.54 -5.46 -2.70
CA GLY A 136 -2.76 -5.27 -3.47
C GLY A 136 -2.90 -6.14 -4.72
N PRO A 137 -1.87 -6.47 -5.51
CA PRO A 137 -2.03 -7.40 -6.64
C PRO A 137 -2.63 -8.76 -6.26
N ASN A 138 -2.17 -9.37 -5.18
CA ASN A 138 -2.75 -10.60 -4.66
C ASN A 138 -4.15 -10.42 -4.09
N ASP A 139 -4.44 -9.26 -3.51
CA ASP A 139 -5.79 -8.90 -3.04
C ASP A 139 -6.76 -8.83 -4.22
N VAL A 140 -6.37 -8.20 -5.35
CA VAL A 140 -7.17 -8.17 -6.58
C VAL A 140 -7.46 -9.59 -7.06
N ASN A 141 -6.43 -10.45 -7.16
CA ASN A 141 -6.58 -11.83 -7.63
C ASN A 141 -7.46 -12.66 -6.69
N ALA A 142 -7.28 -12.52 -5.36
CA ALA A 142 -8.10 -13.26 -4.39
C ALA A 142 -9.58 -12.87 -4.46
N LEU A 143 -9.87 -11.58 -4.63
CA LEU A 143 -11.23 -11.09 -4.80
C LEU A 143 -11.84 -11.51 -6.15
N ALA A 144 -11.05 -11.48 -7.23
CA ALA A 144 -11.51 -11.95 -8.54
C ALA A 144 -11.82 -13.45 -8.52
N ASP A 145 -10.97 -14.27 -7.91
CA ASP A 145 -11.23 -15.72 -7.72
C ASP A 145 -12.51 -15.97 -6.89
N ALA A 146 -12.73 -15.18 -5.85
CA ALA A 146 -13.94 -15.27 -5.04
C ALA A 146 -15.19 -14.94 -5.86
N VAL A 147 -15.13 -13.91 -6.72
CA VAL A 147 -16.22 -13.54 -7.65
C VAL A 147 -16.50 -14.68 -8.62
N GLU A 148 -15.48 -15.28 -9.22
CA GLU A 148 -15.62 -16.43 -10.12
C GLU A 148 -16.32 -17.61 -9.43
N LYS A 149 -16.08 -17.80 -8.13
CA LYS A 149 -16.70 -18.83 -7.30
C LYS A 149 -18.05 -18.40 -6.70
N GLY A 150 -18.62 -17.30 -7.19
CA GLY A 150 -19.98 -16.87 -6.84
C GLY A 150 -20.13 -15.99 -5.58
N ALA A 151 -19.02 -15.44 -5.05
CA ALA A 151 -19.07 -14.60 -3.85
C ALA A 151 -19.97 -13.37 -3.99
N ALA A 152 -20.11 -12.85 -5.19
CA ALA A 152 -20.88 -11.62 -5.47
C ALA A 152 -22.40 -11.87 -5.57
N GLY A 153 -22.86 -13.12 -5.71
CA GLY A 153 -24.28 -13.42 -5.94
C GLY A 153 -24.82 -12.65 -7.14
N SER A 154 -25.95 -11.97 -6.97
CA SER A 154 -26.61 -11.18 -8.02
C SER A 154 -26.17 -9.71 -8.07
N ASP A 155 -25.41 -9.21 -7.07
CA ASP A 155 -24.97 -7.82 -7.01
C ASP A 155 -23.43 -7.72 -7.06
N LEU A 156 -22.89 -7.90 -8.27
CA LEU A 156 -21.45 -7.85 -8.49
C LEU A 156 -20.84 -6.51 -8.09
N ARG A 157 -21.45 -5.38 -8.50
CA ARG A 157 -20.88 -4.05 -8.19
C ARG A 157 -20.91 -3.75 -6.69
N GLY A 158 -22.04 -3.96 -6.03
CA GLY A 158 -22.16 -3.73 -4.59
C GLY A 158 -21.19 -4.58 -3.79
N TYR A 159 -20.96 -5.83 -4.21
CA TYR A 159 -19.94 -6.69 -3.63
C TYR A 159 -18.54 -6.10 -3.79
N LEU A 160 -18.13 -5.76 -5.02
CA LEU A 160 -16.80 -5.21 -5.31
C LEU A 160 -16.57 -3.89 -4.54
N ASP A 161 -17.54 -2.98 -4.54
CA ASP A 161 -17.45 -1.72 -3.79
C ASP A 161 -17.27 -1.95 -2.29
N THR A 162 -17.92 -2.98 -1.75
CA THR A 162 -17.78 -3.34 -0.34
C THR A 162 -16.37 -3.83 -0.03
N GLN A 163 -15.79 -4.68 -0.90
CA GLN A 163 -14.44 -5.18 -0.70
C GLN A 163 -13.38 -4.07 -0.88
N ILE A 164 -13.58 -3.16 -1.84
CA ILE A 164 -12.70 -2.00 -2.02
C ILE A 164 -12.67 -1.12 -0.75
N ARG A 165 -13.84 -0.83 -0.16
CA ARG A 165 -13.91 -0.05 1.09
C ARG A 165 -13.26 -0.78 2.27
N ALA A 166 -13.44 -2.10 2.38
CA ALA A 166 -12.81 -2.91 3.42
C ALA A 166 -11.28 -2.89 3.28
N PHE A 167 -10.77 -3.07 2.07
CA PHE A 167 -9.33 -2.93 1.77
C PHE A 167 -8.81 -1.54 2.16
N GLY A 168 -9.57 -0.47 1.89
CA GLY A 168 -9.21 0.88 2.30
C GLY A 168 -9.08 1.01 3.83
N SER A 169 -10.02 0.43 4.58
CA SER A 169 -9.96 0.42 6.05
C SER A 169 -8.78 -0.38 6.59
N ASP A 170 -8.45 -1.52 5.96
CA ASP A 170 -7.28 -2.31 6.32
C ASP A 170 -5.97 -1.59 5.98
N THR A 171 -5.94 -0.86 4.86
CA THR A 171 -4.81 0.02 4.51
C THR A 171 -4.60 1.12 5.56
N ASP A 172 -5.67 1.76 6.03
CA ASP A 172 -5.60 2.75 7.12
C ASP A 172 -4.97 2.13 8.38
N ARG A 173 -5.37 0.90 8.74
CA ARG A 173 -4.80 0.16 9.90
C ARG A 173 -3.32 -0.17 9.70
N LEU A 174 -2.92 -0.61 8.50
CA LEU A 174 -1.51 -0.89 8.20
C LEU A 174 -0.66 0.37 8.34
N VAL A 175 -1.10 1.49 7.75
CA VAL A 175 -0.40 2.78 7.82
C VAL A 175 -0.26 3.27 9.27
N GLN A 176 -1.32 3.20 10.07
CA GLN A 176 -1.27 3.53 11.50
C GLN A 176 -0.28 2.64 12.27
N GLY A 177 -0.29 1.34 11.97
CA GLY A 177 0.64 0.38 12.57
C GLY A 177 2.10 0.69 12.22
N LEU A 178 2.40 0.98 10.95
CA LEU A 178 3.73 1.38 10.50
C LEU A 178 4.21 2.65 11.21
N ARG A 179 3.35 3.67 11.32
CA ARG A 179 3.65 4.90 12.04
C ARG A 179 3.88 4.69 13.53
N SER A 180 3.12 3.79 14.14
CA SER A 180 3.31 3.45 15.55
C SER A 180 4.65 2.75 15.79
N ARG A 181 5.09 1.87 14.87
CA ARG A 181 6.34 1.13 15.02
C ARG A 181 7.57 1.92 14.62
N ALA A 182 7.50 2.66 13.53
CA ALA A 182 8.61 3.44 12.96
C ALA A 182 8.14 4.88 12.65
N PRO A 183 7.96 5.72 13.69
CA PRO A 183 7.32 7.04 13.55
C PRO A 183 8.09 8.01 12.64
N SER A 184 9.41 7.85 12.54
CA SER A 184 10.29 8.71 11.73
C SER A 184 10.55 8.16 10.32
N ALA A 185 10.03 6.97 9.98
CA ALA A 185 10.29 6.36 8.69
C ALA A 185 9.70 7.18 7.53
N PHE A 186 10.46 7.32 6.45
CA PHE A 186 9.92 7.71 5.16
C PHE A 186 9.25 6.49 4.52
N ILE A 187 7.93 6.53 4.36
CA ILE A 187 7.14 5.41 3.85
C ILE A 187 6.76 5.65 2.40
N ILE A 188 7.06 4.71 1.54
CA ILE A 188 6.66 4.69 0.13
C ILE A 188 5.73 3.50 -0.08
N VAL A 189 4.51 3.75 -0.52
CA VAL A 189 3.57 2.69 -0.92
C VAL A 189 3.50 2.65 -2.44
N ILE A 190 3.73 1.47 -3.01
CA ILE A 190 3.55 1.22 -4.45
C ILE A 190 2.07 0.87 -4.63
N ASN A 191 1.35 1.64 -5.46
CA ASN A 191 -0.05 1.36 -5.74
C ASN A 191 -0.20 0.20 -6.73
N VAL A 192 -1.43 -0.32 -6.88
CA VAL A 192 -1.73 -1.52 -7.68
C VAL A 192 -1.74 -1.18 -9.16
N PRO A 193 -0.96 -1.86 -10.02
CA PRO A 193 -1.11 -1.73 -11.46
C PRO A 193 -2.49 -2.26 -11.93
N ASN A 194 -2.97 -1.84 -13.09
CA ASN A 194 -4.18 -2.44 -13.66
C ASN A 194 -3.90 -3.88 -14.09
N MET A 195 -4.36 -4.83 -13.27
CA MET A 195 -4.13 -6.26 -13.47
C MET A 195 -4.71 -6.78 -14.80
N ALA A 196 -5.76 -6.15 -15.33
CA ALA A 196 -6.33 -6.48 -16.64
C ALA A 196 -5.40 -6.14 -17.82
N GLY A 197 -4.40 -5.28 -17.59
CA GLY A 197 -3.41 -4.88 -18.59
C GLY A 197 -2.13 -5.69 -18.58
N LEU A 198 -1.94 -6.56 -17.59
CA LEU A 198 -0.75 -7.39 -17.49
C LEU A 198 -0.84 -8.60 -18.43
N PRO A 199 0.29 -9.11 -18.96
CA PRO A 199 0.30 -10.20 -19.94
C PRO A 199 -0.43 -11.46 -19.48
N TYR A 200 -0.38 -11.82 -18.18
CA TYR A 200 -1.05 -13.02 -17.65
C TYR A 200 -2.58 -12.99 -17.85
N ALA A 201 -3.19 -11.80 -17.89
CA ALA A 201 -4.63 -11.64 -18.07
C ALA A 201 -5.06 -11.64 -19.55
N SER A 202 -4.14 -11.74 -20.52
CA SER A 202 -4.44 -11.65 -21.95
C SER A 202 -5.39 -12.74 -22.45
N GLY A 203 -5.35 -13.93 -21.84
CA GLY A 203 -6.24 -15.05 -22.16
C GLY A 203 -7.56 -15.08 -21.39
N TYR A 204 -7.80 -14.11 -20.49
CA TYR A 204 -9.03 -14.09 -19.67
C TYR A 204 -10.21 -13.53 -20.46
N SER A 205 -11.43 -13.95 -20.07
CA SER A 205 -12.66 -13.40 -20.63
C SER A 205 -12.75 -11.87 -20.38
N LEU A 206 -13.51 -11.19 -21.22
CA LEU A 206 -13.75 -9.75 -21.03
C LEU A 206 -14.29 -9.45 -19.64
N GLN A 207 -15.25 -10.22 -19.16
CA GLN A 207 -15.83 -10.04 -17.83
C GLN A 207 -14.78 -10.22 -16.71
N ALA A 208 -13.94 -11.24 -16.77
CA ALA A 208 -12.85 -11.43 -15.80
C ALA A 208 -11.88 -10.24 -15.80
N ARG A 209 -11.49 -9.76 -16.98
CA ARG A 209 -10.63 -8.57 -17.10
C ARG A 209 -11.30 -7.30 -16.60
N GLN A 210 -12.62 -7.15 -16.79
CA GLN A 210 -13.38 -6.02 -16.23
C GLN A 210 -13.38 -6.05 -14.70
N VAL A 211 -13.54 -7.22 -14.08
CA VAL A 211 -13.45 -7.39 -12.62
C VAL A 211 -12.04 -7.04 -12.12
N LEU A 212 -10.99 -7.57 -12.77
CA LEU A 212 -9.60 -7.24 -12.44
C LEU A 212 -9.36 -5.72 -12.52
N GLN A 213 -9.79 -5.06 -13.59
CA GLN A 213 -9.64 -3.61 -13.74
C GLN A 213 -10.40 -2.84 -12.66
N TYR A 214 -11.66 -3.21 -12.39
CA TYR A 214 -12.50 -2.54 -11.40
C TYR A 214 -11.85 -2.59 -10.01
N LEU A 215 -11.39 -3.77 -9.60
CA LEU A 215 -10.67 -3.97 -8.35
C LEU A 215 -9.34 -3.19 -8.34
N SER A 216 -8.50 -3.34 -9.37
CA SER A 216 -7.20 -2.66 -9.43
C SER A 216 -7.33 -1.15 -9.28
N VAL A 217 -8.27 -0.55 -10.01
CA VAL A 217 -8.53 0.90 -9.96
C VAL A 217 -9.11 1.29 -8.58
N GLY A 218 -10.02 0.49 -8.04
CA GLY A 218 -10.61 0.72 -6.72
C GLY A 218 -9.56 0.69 -5.61
N LEU A 219 -8.76 -0.38 -5.54
CA LEU A 219 -7.70 -0.53 -4.55
C LEU A 219 -6.63 0.56 -4.68
N THR A 220 -6.25 0.89 -5.92
CA THR A 220 -5.31 2.01 -6.18
C THR A 220 -5.84 3.34 -5.64
N ARG A 221 -7.14 3.64 -5.82
CA ARG A 221 -7.73 4.87 -5.27
C ARG A 221 -7.70 4.89 -3.74
N GLU A 222 -7.92 3.75 -3.10
CA GLU A 222 -7.81 3.62 -1.65
C GLU A 222 -6.37 3.87 -1.15
N LEU A 223 -5.37 3.30 -1.82
CA LEU A 223 -3.95 3.57 -1.53
C LEU A 223 -3.60 5.03 -1.78
N ASN A 224 -4.02 5.60 -2.90
CA ASN A 224 -3.74 7.00 -3.27
C ASN A 224 -4.33 8.01 -2.27
N ARG A 225 -5.44 7.67 -1.57
CA ARG A 225 -5.99 8.51 -0.49
C ARG A 225 -5.03 8.69 0.69
N GLN A 226 -4.04 7.80 0.84
CA GLN A 226 -3.03 7.89 1.87
C GLN A 226 -1.91 8.89 1.54
N ASN A 227 -1.80 9.32 0.28
CA ASN A 227 -0.75 10.23 -0.15
C ASN A 227 -0.78 11.55 0.67
N GLY A 228 0.36 11.96 1.18
CA GLY A 228 0.47 13.14 2.05
C GLY A 228 0.03 12.92 3.50
N ARG A 229 -0.49 11.73 3.86
CA ARG A 229 -0.85 11.37 5.23
C ARG A 229 0.29 10.66 5.96
N GLY A 230 1.48 11.22 5.85
CA GLY A 230 2.68 10.61 6.44
C GLY A 230 3.37 9.60 5.52
N LEU A 231 2.97 9.47 4.26
CA LEU A 231 3.62 8.63 3.25
C LEU A 231 3.47 9.24 1.85
N VAL A 232 4.22 8.68 0.89
CA VAL A 232 4.10 9.01 -0.53
C VAL A 232 3.74 7.76 -1.34
N ILE A 233 3.13 7.97 -2.50
CA ILE A 233 2.72 6.89 -3.40
C ILE A 233 3.69 6.82 -4.59
N ALA A 234 4.27 5.64 -4.82
CA ALA A 234 4.91 5.31 -6.09
C ALA A 234 3.83 4.79 -7.06
N ASP A 235 3.55 5.55 -8.11
CA ASP A 235 2.42 5.32 -9.00
C ASP A 235 2.70 4.22 -10.03
N ALA A 236 2.48 2.97 -9.68
CA ALA A 236 2.58 1.84 -10.60
C ALA A 236 1.37 1.74 -11.55
N MET A 237 0.19 2.25 -11.13
CA MET A 237 -1.02 2.24 -11.95
C MET A 237 -0.84 3.05 -13.23
N CYS A 238 -0.31 4.26 -13.12
CA CYS A 238 -0.24 5.21 -14.23
C CYS A 238 1.15 5.31 -14.89
N ASP A 239 2.14 4.56 -14.40
CA ASP A 239 3.44 4.52 -15.06
C ASP A 239 3.44 3.53 -16.24
N PRO A 240 3.66 4.01 -17.49
CA PRO A 240 3.72 3.15 -18.66
C PRO A 240 4.81 2.06 -18.58
N GLN A 241 5.91 2.31 -17.86
CA GLN A 241 6.99 1.33 -17.69
C GLN A 241 6.53 0.07 -16.95
N THR A 242 5.53 0.20 -16.07
CA THR A 242 4.93 -0.95 -15.37
C THR A 242 4.31 -1.96 -16.34
N TYR A 243 3.93 -1.55 -17.54
CA TYR A 243 3.27 -2.38 -18.56
C TYR A 243 4.17 -2.71 -19.75
N ALA A 244 5.47 -2.38 -19.69
CA ALA A 244 6.40 -2.62 -20.78
C ALA A 244 6.53 -4.13 -21.05
N PRO A 245 6.31 -4.61 -22.31
CA PRO A 245 6.28 -6.04 -22.60
C PRO A 245 7.55 -6.81 -22.20
N GLY A 246 8.73 -6.16 -22.30
CA GLY A 246 10.01 -6.75 -21.90
C GLY A 246 10.28 -6.75 -20.39
N GLY A 247 9.35 -6.24 -19.58
CA GLY A 247 9.49 -6.11 -18.13
C GLY A 247 8.96 -7.27 -17.31
N PHE A 248 8.39 -8.34 -17.95
CA PHE A 248 7.74 -9.44 -17.25
C PHE A 248 8.51 -10.75 -17.34
N ALA A 249 8.39 -11.58 -16.31
CA ALA A 249 8.77 -12.97 -16.31
C ALA A 249 7.84 -13.82 -17.22
N SER A 250 8.16 -15.10 -17.40
CA SER A 250 7.39 -16.00 -18.27
C SER A 250 5.94 -16.22 -17.83
N ASP A 251 5.62 -15.96 -16.55
CA ASP A 251 4.26 -16.05 -16.04
C ASP A 251 3.37 -14.85 -16.44
N GLY A 252 3.98 -13.79 -16.98
CA GLY A 252 3.30 -12.58 -17.40
C GLY A 252 2.69 -11.74 -16.27
N PHE A 253 2.94 -12.13 -15.03
CA PHE A 253 2.42 -11.47 -13.81
C PHE A 253 3.53 -10.74 -13.05
N HIS A 254 4.62 -11.45 -12.73
CA HIS A 254 5.74 -10.87 -12.01
C HIS A 254 6.67 -10.11 -12.95
N PRO A 255 7.25 -9.00 -12.49
CA PRO A 255 8.35 -8.38 -13.22
C PRO A 255 9.55 -9.33 -13.30
N ASN A 256 10.30 -9.23 -14.39
CA ASN A 256 11.63 -9.81 -14.51
C ASN A 256 12.71 -8.82 -14.01
N ASP A 257 14.00 -9.15 -14.18
CA ASP A 257 15.10 -8.27 -13.76
C ASP A 257 14.97 -6.83 -14.30
N THR A 258 14.55 -6.69 -15.56
CA THR A 258 14.36 -5.35 -16.18
C THR A 258 13.20 -4.59 -15.53
N GLY A 259 12.07 -5.24 -15.30
CA GLY A 259 10.91 -4.64 -14.63
C GLY A 259 11.23 -4.22 -13.20
N TYR A 260 11.90 -5.10 -12.44
CA TYR A 260 12.32 -4.77 -11.07
C TYR A 260 13.39 -3.69 -11.01
N ALA A 261 14.35 -3.65 -11.94
CA ALA A 261 15.33 -2.57 -12.01
C ALA A 261 14.66 -1.22 -12.26
N GLY A 262 13.67 -1.16 -13.17
CA GLY A 262 12.88 0.05 -13.41
C GLY A 262 12.12 0.53 -12.18
N LEU A 263 11.47 -0.39 -11.45
CA LEU A 263 10.78 -0.07 -10.20
C LEU A 263 11.79 0.44 -9.14
N ALA A 264 12.92 -0.23 -8.97
CA ALA A 264 13.95 0.18 -8.01
C ALA A 264 14.51 1.58 -8.32
N GLN A 265 14.75 1.90 -9.59
CA GLN A 265 15.21 3.22 -10.03
C GLN A 265 14.19 4.32 -9.71
N ARG A 266 12.89 4.05 -9.92
CA ARG A 266 11.81 4.96 -9.57
C ARG A 266 11.76 5.21 -8.07
N LEU A 267 11.83 4.15 -7.26
CA LEU A 267 11.86 4.26 -5.80
C LEU A 267 13.08 5.04 -5.32
N ALA A 268 14.27 4.82 -5.92
CA ALA A 268 15.47 5.59 -5.61
C ALA A 268 15.28 7.08 -5.90
N SER A 269 14.62 7.43 -7.01
CA SER A 269 14.30 8.82 -7.34
C SER A 269 13.33 9.45 -6.33
N ILE A 270 12.34 8.70 -5.84
CA ILE A 270 11.43 9.15 -4.78
C ILE A 270 12.19 9.35 -3.46
N VAL A 271 13.09 8.44 -3.10
CA VAL A 271 13.95 8.60 -1.90
C VAL A 271 14.85 9.83 -2.01
N ALA A 272 15.36 10.12 -3.21
CA ALA A 272 16.24 11.27 -3.43
C ALA A 272 15.48 12.61 -3.39
N SER A 273 14.25 12.66 -3.95
CA SER A 273 13.43 13.87 -4.00
C SER A 273 12.61 14.12 -2.74
N GLY A 274 12.33 13.07 -1.97
CA GLY A 274 11.40 13.12 -0.83
C GLY A 274 9.92 13.26 -1.23
N THR A 275 9.60 13.22 -2.52
CA THR A 275 8.25 13.48 -3.03
C THR A 275 7.86 12.50 -4.12
N SER A 276 6.57 12.22 -4.19
CA SER A 276 5.93 11.52 -5.30
C SER A 276 4.46 11.93 -5.38
N SER A 277 3.89 11.87 -6.56
CA SER A 277 2.47 12.16 -6.78
C SER A 277 1.84 11.01 -7.53
N ALA A 278 0.71 10.53 -7.02
CA ALA A 278 -0.15 9.60 -7.74
C ALA A 278 -1.09 10.36 -8.66
N SER A 279 -1.25 9.87 -9.88
CA SER A 279 -2.17 10.45 -10.85
C SER A 279 -3.62 10.15 -10.46
N ALA A 280 -4.50 11.14 -10.57
CA ALA A 280 -5.94 10.94 -10.32
C ALA A 280 -6.59 10.08 -11.41
N SER A 281 -6.07 10.13 -12.64
CA SER A 281 -6.54 9.36 -13.80
C SER A 281 -5.43 9.23 -14.84
N CYS A 282 -5.47 8.12 -15.59
CA CYS A 282 -4.59 7.85 -16.73
C CYS A 282 -5.23 6.80 -17.65
N ALA A 283 -4.67 6.63 -18.84
CA ALA A 283 -5.16 5.65 -19.83
C ALA A 283 -5.12 4.21 -19.28
N GLN A 284 -4.15 3.90 -18.43
CA GLN A 284 -3.99 2.58 -17.82
C GLN A 284 -5.15 2.19 -16.89
N MET A 285 -5.94 3.15 -16.41
CA MET A 285 -7.14 2.85 -15.60
C MET A 285 -8.33 2.34 -16.42
N THR A 286 -8.28 2.40 -17.75
CA THR A 286 -9.38 2.03 -18.65
C THR A 286 -8.90 1.19 -19.83
N ILE A 287 -8.14 0.13 -19.57
CA ILE A 287 -7.58 -0.77 -20.59
C ILE A 287 -8.66 -1.63 -21.26
N VAL A 288 -9.70 -1.99 -20.50
CA VAL A 288 -10.89 -2.67 -21.01
C VAL A 288 -12.12 -1.80 -20.74
N PRO A 289 -13.23 -1.99 -21.50
CA PRO A 289 -14.48 -1.31 -21.19
C PRO A 289 -14.88 -1.49 -19.73
N PRO A 290 -15.52 -0.50 -19.09
CA PRO A 290 -15.91 -0.61 -17.68
C PRO A 290 -16.91 -1.75 -17.46
N LEU A 291 -16.92 -2.27 -16.23
CA LEU A 291 -17.84 -3.31 -15.75
C LEU A 291 -19.30 -2.79 -15.74
#